data_aa76a642d036208a9d5eab262a2aa026
#
_entry.id   aa76a642d036208a9d5eab262a2aa026
#
_cell.length_a   1.000
_cell.length_b   1.000
_cell.length_c   1.000
_cell.angle_alpha   90.00
_cell.angle_beta   90.00
_cell.angle_gamma   90.00
#
_symmetry.space_group_name_H-M   'P 1'
#
loop_
_entity.id
_entity.type
_entity.pdbx_description
1 polymer ?
#
loop_
_entity_poly.entity_id
_entity_poly.type
_entity_poly.pdbx_seq_one_letter_code
_entity_poly.pdbx_strand_id
1 'polypeptide(L)'
;MLKKLIKLLVISLIFYQTPVYSKSASFNDFNSRDLSNYFSGIVAFENRDNSDALKFFNSSKVLLNKHDLYLKRYVYSLVLEDKILQAINIIKDSGNKNNSDFFEAYILLIVDSLKQNNFVKAEKYLDQSLRFQNQNRFNLVIFETLRKYIHTFKYKEISINEKNFGNISIITQAFQRCYLKKKNTKSPFLNLINNLDGDYSRYIFFYISYLIENKKIDEAIALAAQYEYISSTLLLSQSKIWIDNGKYGEFKEIFSCNNHNDIIGEFLFLISNLYSSQDDFEKSNFYLNLSNYLNPKFILNTSLVAENFYLNQEYEKAKKVLKNFDKKYEFYYWFRIKKEAQMIVKEQGYQEGINFISRKFDKIENPNLRMIFDIANFYKNSKQYEKAIEYYTQIILTLSEDSDIKSDLLYRRGGSYERLDDYKKADKDLLNSLKIDPDDAYVLNYLAYSWLERDHRIDEAIDMLEKAYSLKSNDPYITDSIGWAYYLIENYVEAEK
;
A
#
# COMPACT_ATOMS: atom_id res chain seq x y z
N MET A 1 34.91 -73.53 -1.79
CA MET A 1 35.94 -72.66 -1.16
C MET A 1 35.91 -71.21 -1.73
N LEU A 2 35.83 -71.02 -3.01
CA LEU A 2 35.86 -69.67 -3.62
C LEU A 2 34.79 -68.71 -3.14
N LYS A 3 33.53 -69.13 -2.98
CA LYS A 3 32.43 -68.30 -2.48
C LYS A 3 32.60 -67.83 -1.01
N LYS A 4 33.30 -68.60 -0.16
CA LYS A 4 33.63 -68.17 1.19
C LYS A 4 34.78 -67.16 1.23
N LEU A 5 35.74 -67.29 0.33
CA LEU A 5 36.85 -66.31 0.19
C LEU A 5 36.34 -64.97 -0.30
N ILE A 6 35.42 -64.93 -1.28
CA ILE A 6 34.82 -63.69 -1.81
C ILE A 6 34.00 -63.02 -0.73
N LYS A 7 33.23 -63.76 0.10
CA LYS A 7 32.49 -63.14 1.23
C LYS A 7 33.43 -62.53 2.30
N LEU A 8 34.55 -63.17 2.57
CA LEU A 8 35.54 -62.64 3.52
C LEU A 8 36.24 -61.39 2.96
N LEU A 9 36.53 -61.35 1.65
CA LEU A 9 37.14 -60.21 0.97
C LEU A 9 36.15 -58.98 0.93
N VAL A 10 34.86 -59.23 0.71
CA VAL A 10 33.85 -58.18 0.72
C VAL A 10 33.63 -57.63 2.16
N ILE A 11 33.68 -58.49 3.17
CA ILE A 11 33.57 -58.06 4.58
C ILE A 11 34.84 -57.26 4.98
N SER A 12 36.03 -57.66 4.55
CA SER A 12 37.28 -56.90 4.85
C SER A 12 37.30 -55.53 4.14
N LEU A 13 36.74 -55.39 2.92
CA LEU A 13 36.62 -54.13 2.20
C LEU A 13 35.60 -53.15 2.87
N ILE A 14 34.61 -53.68 3.58
CA ILE A 14 33.65 -52.85 4.35
C ILE A 14 34.32 -52.29 5.62
N PHE A 15 35.29 -52.95 6.20
CA PHE A 15 36.02 -52.51 7.40
C PHE A 15 37.27 -51.63 7.06
N TYR A 16 37.69 -51.54 5.80
CA TYR A 16 38.73 -50.61 5.36
C TYR A 16 38.19 -49.28 4.82
N GLN A 17 37.00 -48.88 5.18
CA GLN A 17 36.66 -47.50 5.04
C GLN A 17 37.50 -46.71 6.04
N THR A 18 38.52 -46.04 5.58
CA THR A 18 39.19 -45.00 6.34
C THR A 18 38.12 -44.09 6.92
N PRO A 19 38.12 -43.87 8.24
CA PRO A 19 37.19 -42.90 8.80
C PRO A 19 37.41 -41.62 8.01
N VAL A 20 36.37 -41.17 7.27
CA VAL A 20 36.35 -39.85 6.70
C VAL A 20 36.27 -38.94 7.96
N TYR A 21 37.42 -38.54 8.44
CA TYR A 21 37.52 -37.40 9.31
C TYR A 21 37.00 -36.22 8.48
N SER A 22 35.73 -35.95 8.56
CA SER A 22 35.28 -34.60 8.31
C SER A 22 36.19 -33.77 9.23
N LYS A 23 37.04 -32.92 8.68
CA LYS A 23 37.62 -31.84 9.44
C LYS A 23 36.39 -31.09 10.01
N SER A 24 35.97 -31.42 11.22
CA SER A 24 35.19 -30.52 12.02
C SER A 24 36.09 -29.30 12.11
N ALA A 25 35.82 -28.28 11.32
CA ALA A 25 36.26 -26.95 11.63
C ALA A 25 35.99 -26.84 13.14
N SER A 26 37.02 -26.57 13.92
CA SER A 26 36.99 -26.63 15.36
C SER A 26 35.74 -25.93 15.87
N PHE A 27 34.79 -26.69 16.39
CA PHE A 27 33.57 -26.18 17.06
C PHE A 27 33.91 -25.34 18.31
N ASN A 28 35.19 -25.18 18.62
CA ASN A 28 35.69 -24.40 19.73
C ASN A 28 35.47 -22.88 19.57
N ASP A 29 35.03 -22.38 18.41
CA ASP A 29 34.77 -20.97 18.18
C ASP A 29 33.32 -20.54 18.41
N PHE A 30 32.40 -21.45 18.71
CA PHE A 30 30.98 -21.16 18.89
C PHE A 30 30.45 -21.71 20.23
N ASN A 31 29.97 -20.80 21.07
CA ASN A 31 29.20 -21.20 22.24
C ASN A 31 27.82 -21.73 21.79
N SER A 32 27.39 -22.88 22.30
CA SER A 32 26.06 -23.46 22.01
C SER A 32 24.91 -22.49 22.30
N ARG A 33 25.09 -21.59 23.28
CA ARG A 33 24.14 -20.54 23.61
C ARG A 33 24.01 -19.51 22.48
N ASP A 34 25.12 -19.11 21.85
CA ASP A 34 25.10 -18.13 20.75
C ASP A 34 24.42 -18.71 19.52
N LEU A 35 24.66 -20.00 19.22
CA LEU A 35 23.96 -20.70 18.15
C LEU A 35 22.47 -20.85 18.45
N SER A 36 22.10 -21.23 19.67
CA SER A 36 20.71 -21.31 20.09
C SER A 36 19.99 -19.98 19.95
N ASN A 37 20.60 -18.87 20.43
CA ASN A 37 20.05 -17.53 20.26
C ASN A 37 19.93 -17.16 18.78
N TYR A 38 20.91 -17.48 17.95
CA TYR A 38 20.85 -17.19 16.52
C TYR A 38 19.67 -17.93 15.83
N PHE A 39 19.50 -19.22 16.09
CA PHE A 39 18.36 -19.97 15.53
C PHE A 39 17.02 -19.49 16.08
N SER A 40 16.94 -19.15 17.37
CA SER A 40 15.73 -18.52 17.92
C SER A 40 15.44 -17.17 17.25
N GLY A 41 16.49 -16.39 16.95
CA GLY A 41 16.36 -15.14 16.19
C GLY A 41 15.84 -15.36 14.77
N ILE A 42 16.30 -16.43 14.08
CA ILE A 42 15.77 -16.80 12.76
C ILE A 42 14.30 -17.17 12.86
N VAL A 43 13.93 -18.03 13.80
CA VAL A 43 12.53 -18.44 13.98
C VAL A 43 11.63 -17.26 14.29
N ALA A 44 12.06 -16.35 15.18
CA ALA A 44 11.31 -15.16 15.49
C ALA A 44 11.16 -14.24 14.25
N PHE A 45 12.24 -14.07 13.47
CA PHE A 45 12.23 -13.27 12.24
C PHE A 45 11.26 -13.85 11.20
N GLU A 46 11.35 -15.15 10.91
CA GLU A 46 10.44 -15.83 9.94
C GLU A 46 8.98 -15.78 10.42
N ASN A 47 8.74 -15.75 11.74
CA ASN A 47 7.42 -15.55 12.34
C ASN A 47 7.02 -14.07 12.44
N ARG A 48 7.81 -13.15 11.86
CA ARG A 48 7.57 -11.69 11.85
C ARG A 48 7.54 -11.03 13.23
N ASP A 49 8.08 -11.70 14.24
CA ASP A 49 8.33 -11.11 15.56
C ASP A 49 9.71 -10.43 15.59
N ASN A 50 9.77 -9.24 14.96
CA ASN A 50 11.03 -8.51 14.83
C ASN A 50 11.60 -8.07 16.18
N SER A 51 10.75 -7.84 17.19
CA SER A 51 11.19 -7.46 18.55
C SER A 51 11.97 -8.58 19.21
N ASP A 52 11.45 -9.80 19.20
CA ASP A 52 12.14 -10.96 19.75
C ASP A 52 13.32 -11.39 18.87
N ALA A 53 13.19 -11.30 17.54
CA ALA A 53 14.31 -11.52 16.63
C ALA A 53 15.51 -10.62 17.00
N LEU A 54 15.28 -9.33 17.26
CA LEU A 54 16.33 -8.42 17.69
C LEU A 54 16.95 -8.78 19.03
N LYS A 55 16.18 -9.24 20.02
CA LYS A 55 16.74 -9.69 21.32
C LYS A 55 17.70 -10.85 21.11
N PHE A 56 17.29 -11.84 20.32
CA PHE A 56 18.09 -13.02 20.04
C PHE A 56 19.32 -12.71 19.18
N PHE A 57 19.18 -11.91 18.11
CA PHE A 57 20.32 -11.47 17.31
C PHE A 57 21.29 -10.60 18.14
N ASN A 58 20.81 -9.71 19.01
CA ASN A 58 21.68 -8.97 19.91
C ASN A 58 22.51 -9.88 20.83
N SER A 59 21.92 -10.99 21.29
CA SER A 59 22.58 -11.94 22.18
C SER A 59 23.56 -12.88 21.45
N SER A 60 23.53 -12.92 20.11
CA SER A 60 24.38 -13.77 19.28
C SER A 60 25.30 -12.99 18.31
N LYS A 61 25.56 -11.69 18.59
CA LYS A 61 26.37 -10.79 17.73
C LYS A 61 27.77 -11.31 17.40
N VAL A 62 28.36 -12.17 18.22
CA VAL A 62 29.64 -12.84 17.96
C VAL A 62 29.61 -13.60 16.61
N LEU A 63 28.43 -14.00 16.12
CA LEU A 63 28.24 -14.71 14.86
C LEU A 63 28.09 -13.76 13.65
N LEU A 64 28.01 -12.46 13.84
CA LEU A 64 27.72 -11.47 12.80
C LEU A 64 28.63 -11.59 11.57
N ASN A 65 29.93 -11.87 11.78
CA ASN A 65 30.91 -11.99 10.72
C ASN A 65 31.18 -13.44 10.29
N LYS A 66 30.42 -14.40 10.80
CA LYS A 66 30.65 -15.84 10.61
C LYS A 66 29.54 -16.52 9.79
N HIS A 67 28.43 -15.81 9.53
CA HIS A 67 27.31 -16.33 8.75
C HIS A 67 26.74 -15.26 7.83
N ASP A 68 26.70 -15.52 6.52
CA ASP A 68 26.37 -14.52 5.50
C ASP A 68 24.98 -13.91 5.65
N LEU A 69 23.96 -14.69 6.03
CA LEU A 69 22.60 -14.20 6.19
C LEU A 69 22.32 -13.53 7.53
N TYR A 70 23.24 -13.63 8.51
CA TYR A 70 23.03 -13.04 9.83
C TYR A 70 22.88 -11.53 9.76
N LEU A 71 23.84 -10.85 9.13
CA LEU A 71 23.85 -9.40 9.02
C LEU A 71 22.60 -8.89 8.30
N LYS A 72 22.19 -9.55 7.22
CA LYS A 72 21.00 -9.15 6.47
C LYS A 72 19.75 -9.20 7.34
N ARG A 73 19.47 -10.33 8.01
CA ARG A 73 18.31 -10.48 8.90
C ARG A 73 18.33 -9.51 10.07
N TYR A 74 19.51 -9.32 10.67
CA TYR A 74 19.68 -8.39 11.76
C TYR A 74 19.41 -6.93 11.34
N VAL A 75 19.93 -6.50 10.20
CA VAL A 75 19.67 -5.18 9.63
C VAL A 75 18.17 -4.99 9.33
N TYR A 76 17.53 -5.99 8.72
CA TYR A 76 16.09 -5.94 8.50
C TYR A 76 15.31 -5.77 9.80
N SER A 77 15.57 -6.60 10.81
CA SER A 77 14.92 -6.49 12.12
C SER A 77 15.12 -5.12 12.77
N LEU A 78 16.32 -4.54 12.63
CA LEU A 78 16.59 -3.18 13.14
C LEU A 78 15.77 -2.12 12.43
N VAL A 79 15.69 -2.19 11.09
CA VAL A 79 14.91 -1.23 10.31
C VAL A 79 13.42 -1.37 10.60
N LEU A 80 12.90 -2.59 10.70
CA LEU A 80 11.49 -2.86 10.99
C LEU A 80 11.08 -2.41 12.42
N GLU A 81 12.05 -2.32 13.35
CA GLU A 81 11.85 -1.75 14.69
C GLU A 81 12.28 -0.26 14.79
N ASP A 82 12.31 0.44 13.64
CA ASP A 82 12.66 1.88 13.55
C ASP A 82 14.04 2.26 14.13
N LYS A 83 15.00 1.29 14.16
CA LYS A 83 16.37 1.48 14.66
C LYS A 83 17.36 1.70 13.50
N ILE A 84 17.00 2.58 12.57
CA ILE A 84 17.71 2.78 11.30
C ILE A 84 19.16 3.21 11.49
N LEU A 85 19.43 4.14 12.43
CA LEU A 85 20.80 4.57 12.72
C LEU A 85 21.68 3.41 13.23
N GLN A 86 21.11 2.48 14.00
CA GLN A 86 21.85 1.30 14.47
C GLN A 86 22.15 0.36 13.29
N ALA A 87 21.18 0.15 12.39
CA ALA A 87 21.37 -0.64 11.18
C ALA A 87 22.50 -0.07 10.29
N ILE A 88 22.50 1.25 10.08
CA ILE A 88 23.52 1.95 9.29
C ILE A 88 24.92 1.80 9.94
N ASN A 89 25.03 1.99 11.26
CA ASN A 89 26.31 1.88 11.95
C ASN A 89 26.87 0.46 11.87
N ILE A 90 26.03 -0.57 12.06
CA ILE A 90 26.44 -1.97 11.92
C ILE A 90 26.95 -2.30 10.52
N ILE A 91 26.28 -1.77 9.47
CA ILE A 91 26.74 -1.94 8.10
C ILE A 91 28.11 -1.27 7.90
N LYS A 92 28.31 -0.04 8.42
CA LYS A 92 29.58 0.67 8.32
C LYS A 92 30.70 -0.02 9.08
N ASP A 93 30.43 -0.54 10.28
CA ASP A 93 31.38 -1.23 11.14
C ASP A 93 31.77 -2.61 10.60
N SER A 94 30.87 -3.26 9.85
CA SER A 94 31.14 -4.55 9.20
C SER A 94 32.17 -4.44 8.07
N GLY A 95 32.44 -3.23 7.58
CA GLY A 95 33.45 -2.92 6.56
C GLY A 95 33.18 -3.60 5.22
N ASN A 96 34.19 -3.67 4.35
CA ASN A 96 34.11 -4.32 3.03
C ASN A 96 34.11 -5.88 3.11
N LYS A 97 33.56 -6.46 4.16
CA LYS A 97 33.42 -7.92 4.27
C LYS A 97 32.23 -8.37 3.44
N ASN A 98 32.32 -9.54 2.82
CA ASN A 98 31.30 -10.10 1.93
C ASN A 98 29.88 -10.10 2.53
N ASN A 99 29.74 -10.15 3.84
CA ASN A 99 28.47 -10.23 4.56
C ASN A 99 27.65 -8.93 4.56
N SER A 100 28.27 -7.75 4.31
CA SER A 100 27.56 -6.45 4.18
C SER A 100 27.11 -6.17 2.73
N ASP A 101 27.26 -7.13 1.83
CA ASP A 101 27.11 -6.99 0.42
C ASP A 101 25.74 -7.47 -0.07
N PHE A 102 24.69 -6.66 0.21
CA PHE A 102 23.34 -6.88 -0.27
C PHE A 102 22.66 -5.52 -0.59
N PHE A 103 21.67 -5.55 -1.48
CA PHE A 103 21.06 -4.33 -2.07
C PHE A 103 20.57 -3.36 -1.02
N GLU A 104 19.81 -3.84 -0.03
CA GLU A 104 19.19 -2.99 1.00
C GLU A 104 20.23 -2.34 1.93
N ALA A 105 21.42 -2.94 2.09
CA ALA A 105 22.51 -2.28 2.81
C ALA A 105 23.00 -1.03 2.07
N TYR A 106 23.13 -1.10 0.76
CA TYR A 106 23.46 0.08 -0.05
C TYR A 106 22.37 1.12 -0.02
N ILE A 107 21.09 0.72 -0.07
CA ILE A 107 19.97 1.66 0.06
C ILE A 107 20.04 2.42 1.39
N LEU A 108 20.31 1.74 2.50
CA LEU A 108 20.51 2.37 3.81
C LEU A 108 21.66 3.38 3.80
N LEU A 109 22.80 3.04 3.21
CA LEU A 109 23.97 3.94 3.11
C LEU A 109 23.70 5.14 2.18
N ILE A 110 22.93 4.95 1.10
CA ILE A 110 22.48 6.02 0.21
C ILE A 110 21.57 6.96 0.96
N VAL A 111 20.55 6.44 1.64
CA VAL A 111 19.58 7.21 2.42
C VAL A 111 20.27 8.02 3.52
N ASP A 112 21.21 7.43 4.25
CA ASP A 112 22.02 8.15 5.25
C ASP A 112 22.85 9.27 4.63
N SER A 113 23.47 9.01 3.46
CA SER A 113 24.27 10.02 2.77
C SER A 113 23.41 11.17 2.25
N LEU A 114 22.19 10.90 1.76
CA LEU A 114 21.21 11.91 1.36
C LEU A 114 20.75 12.73 2.56
N LYS A 115 20.44 12.09 3.69
CA LYS A 115 20.08 12.77 4.95
C LYS A 115 21.14 13.79 5.39
N GLN A 116 22.42 13.46 5.14
CA GLN A 116 23.57 14.29 5.46
C GLN A 116 23.95 15.30 4.35
N ASN A 117 23.15 15.45 3.29
CA ASN A 117 23.44 16.27 2.12
C ASN A 117 24.74 15.86 1.37
N ASN A 118 25.21 14.64 1.52
CA ASN A 118 26.42 14.15 0.88
C ASN A 118 26.11 13.38 -0.41
N PHE A 119 25.80 14.11 -1.48
CA PHE A 119 25.41 13.54 -2.75
C PHE A 119 26.53 12.74 -3.44
N VAL A 120 27.80 13.12 -3.22
CA VAL A 120 28.96 12.40 -3.76
C VAL A 120 29.05 11.02 -3.14
N LYS A 121 28.84 10.91 -1.83
CA LYS A 121 28.87 9.63 -1.14
C LYS A 121 27.64 8.78 -1.48
N ALA A 122 26.47 9.39 -1.65
CA ALA A 122 25.25 8.70 -2.10
C ALA A 122 25.46 8.09 -3.49
N GLU A 123 26.02 8.83 -4.45
CA GLU A 123 26.35 8.34 -5.78
C GLU A 123 27.36 7.18 -5.74
N LYS A 124 28.43 7.29 -4.95
CA LYS A 124 29.41 6.21 -4.76
C LYS A 124 28.77 4.90 -4.27
N TYR A 125 27.87 4.99 -3.27
CA TYR A 125 27.16 3.79 -2.80
C TYR A 125 26.18 3.23 -3.83
N LEU A 126 25.55 4.12 -4.62
CA LEU A 126 24.69 3.69 -5.71
C LEU A 126 25.49 2.92 -6.77
N ASP A 127 26.66 3.42 -7.18
CA ASP A 127 27.54 2.73 -8.15
C ASP A 127 27.99 1.36 -7.62
N GLN A 128 28.29 1.25 -6.32
CA GLN A 128 28.62 -0.02 -5.69
C GLN A 128 27.43 -1.01 -5.70
N SER A 129 26.20 -0.52 -5.69
CA SER A 129 25.00 -1.35 -5.74
C SER A 129 24.62 -1.81 -7.15
N LEU A 130 25.32 -1.36 -8.20
CA LEU A 130 25.02 -1.62 -9.62
C LEU A 130 24.82 -3.12 -9.94
N ARG A 131 25.61 -3.99 -9.32
CA ARG A 131 25.53 -5.46 -9.53
C ARG A 131 24.21 -6.09 -9.10
N PHE A 132 23.44 -5.41 -8.24
CA PHE A 132 22.14 -5.89 -7.74
C PHE A 132 20.96 -5.39 -8.57
N GLN A 133 21.16 -4.40 -9.47
CA GLN A 133 20.07 -3.74 -10.19
C GLN A 133 19.19 -4.69 -11.00
N ASN A 134 19.79 -5.74 -11.57
CA ASN A 134 19.10 -6.69 -12.46
C ASN A 134 18.62 -7.97 -11.74
N GLN A 135 18.74 -8.07 -10.42
CA GLN A 135 18.27 -9.23 -9.67
C GLN A 135 16.74 -9.37 -9.70
N ASN A 136 16.03 -8.22 -9.71
CA ASN A 136 14.60 -8.17 -9.91
C ASN A 136 14.18 -6.79 -10.46
N ARG A 137 12.91 -6.68 -10.90
CA ARG A 137 12.37 -5.46 -11.50
C ARG A 137 12.36 -4.28 -10.52
N PHE A 138 12.08 -4.51 -9.24
CA PHE A 138 12.05 -3.42 -8.23
C PHE A 138 13.43 -2.85 -7.99
N ASN A 139 14.47 -3.70 -7.88
CA ASN A 139 15.84 -3.22 -7.72
C ASN A 139 16.25 -2.31 -8.87
N LEU A 140 15.87 -2.68 -10.11
CA LEU A 140 16.14 -1.86 -11.29
C LEU A 140 15.44 -0.49 -11.22
N VAL A 141 14.15 -0.48 -10.86
CA VAL A 141 13.37 0.77 -10.73
C VAL A 141 13.96 1.66 -9.64
N ILE A 142 14.28 1.09 -8.48
CA ILE A 142 14.86 1.83 -7.35
C ILE A 142 16.22 2.42 -7.74
N PHE A 143 17.10 1.60 -8.31
CA PHE A 143 18.44 2.01 -8.73
C PHE A 143 18.38 3.19 -9.73
N GLU A 144 17.63 3.04 -10.81
CA GLU A 144 17.57 4.03 -11.89
C GLU A 144 16.88 5.33 -11.44
N THR A 145 15.86 5.22 -10.57
CA THR A 145 15.17 6.40 -10.06
C THR A 145 16.06 7.17 -9.07
N LEU A 146 16.73 6.47 -8.16
CA LEU A 146 17.69 7.11 -7.25
C LEU A 146 18.85 7.77 -8.03
N ARG A 147 19.33 7.14 -9.11
CA ARG A 147 20.37 7.71 -9.98
C ARG A 147 19.90 9.05 -10.57
N LYS A 148 18.67 9.12 -11.09
CA LYS A 148 18.08 10.36 -11.62
C LYS A 148 18.00 11.44 -10.55
N TYR A 149 17.52 11.11 -9.36
CA TYR A 149 17.38 12.08 -8.26
C TYR A 149 18.74 12.56 -7.74
N ILE A 150 19.68 11.66 -7.45
CA ILE A 150 21.02 12.00 -6.96
C ILE A 150 21.74 12.91 -7.96
N HIS A 151 21.67 12.59 -9.26
CA HIS A 151 22.19 13.43 -10.34
C HIS A 151 21.59 14.84 -10.27
N THR A 152 20.25 14.94 -10.19
CA THR A 152 19.57 16.24 -10.12
C THR A 152 19.94 17.05 -8.89
N PHE A 153 20.06 16.40 -7.72
CA PHE A 153 20.44 17.11 -6.50
C PHE A 153 21.89 17.56 -6.51
N LYS A 154 22.79 16.77 -7.09
CA LYS A 154 24.23 17.06 -7.17
C LYS A 154 24.55 18.12 -8.22
N TYR A 155 24.05 17.94 -9.45
CA TYR A 155 24.45 18.78 -10.59
C TYR A 155 23.48 19.93 -10.90
N LYS A 156 22.31 19.98 -10.22
CA LYS A 156 21.26 20.99 -10.43
C LYS A 156 20.69 21.02 -11.84
N GLU A 157 20.65 19.88 -12.49
CA GLU A 157 20.08 19.68 -13.82
C GLU A 157 19.18 18.45 -13.88
N ILE A 158 18.32 18.36 -14.89
CA ILE A 158 17.45 17.20 -15.09
C ILE A 158 18.30 16.09 -15.71
N SER A 159 18.33 14.93 -15.06
CA SER A 159 18.97 13.76 -15.62
C SER A 159 18.19 13.23 -16.82
N ILE A 160 18.84 13.18 -17.96
CA ILE A 160 18.31 12.57 -19.19
C ILE A 160 18.72 11.11 -19.18
N ASN A 161 17.80 10.21 -18.85
CA ASN A 161 18.02 8.77 -18.92
C ASN A 161 16.91 8.12 -19.76
N GLU A 162 17.29 7.26 -20.69
CA GLU A 162 16.39 6.64 -21.66
C GLU A 162 15.40 5.63 -21.02
N LYS A 163 15.73 5.06 -19.85
CA LYS A 163 14.86 4.08 -19.21
C LYS A 163 13.57 4.72 -18.70
N ASN A 164 12.46 4.24 -19.26
CA ASN A 164 11.11 4.67 -18.91
C ASN A 164 10.39 3.58 -18.09
N PHE A 165 9.89 3.96 -16.92
CA PHE A 165 9.13 3.12 -16.00
C PHE A 165 7.67 3.59 -15.89
N GLY A 166 7.11 4.12 -16.98
CA GLY A 166 5.74 4.62 -17.01
C GLY A 166 5.54 5.79 -16.04
N ASN A 167 4.50 5.70 -15.24
CA ASN A 167 4.12 6.77 -14.31
C ASN A 167 5.20 7.11 -13.27
N ILE A 168 6.04 6.16 -12.87
CA ILE A 168 7.19 6.44 -11.97
C ILE A 168 8.15 7.44 -12.64
N SER A 169 8.37 7.34 -13.95
CA SER A 169 9.21 8.30 -14.67
C SER A 169 8.58 9.68 -14.76
N ILE A 170 7.25 9.78 -14.93
CA ILE A 170 6.53 11.05 -14.92
C ILE A 170 6.58 11.70 -13.54
N ILE A 171 6.35 10.91 -12.47
CA ILE A 171 6.49 11.36 -11.07
C ILE A 171 7.90 11.89 -10.81
N THR A 172 8.92 11.14 -11.23
CA THR A 172 10.32 11.55 -11.07
C THR A 172 10.58 12.88 -11.77
N GLN A 173 10.11 13.04 -13.00
CA GLN A 173 10.24 14.28 -13.76
C GLN A 173 9.50 15.45 -13.09
N ALA A 174 8.30 15.23 -12.56
CA ALA A 174 7.53 16.24 -11.84
C ALA A 174 8.33 16.80 -10.65
N PHE A 175 8.88 15.91 -9.82
CA PHE A 175 9.65 16.33 -8.65
C PHE A 175 11.03 16.91 -9.01
N GLN A 176 11.72 16.42 -10.04
CA GLN A 176 12.96 17.05 -10.52
C GLN A 176 12.71 18.50 -10.97
N ARG A 177 11.64 18.72 -11.75
CA ARG A 177 11.26 20.09 -12.21
C ARG A 177 10.84 20.98 -11.05
N CYS A 178 10.09 20.43 -10.10
CA CYS A 178 9.68 21.13 -8.89
C CYS A 178 10.91 21.56 -8.06
N TYR A 179 11.84 20.65 -7.78
CA TYR A 179 13.09 20.93 -7.07
C TYR A 179 13.94 22.01 -7.74
N LEU A 180 14.04 21.95 -9.06
CA LEU A 180 14.82 22.91 -9.85
C LEU A 180 14.04 24.19 -10.21
N LYS A 181 12.81 24.37 -9.72
CA LYS A 181 11.93 25.53 -9.97
C LYS A 181 11.75 25.83 -11.46
N LYS A 182 11.62 24.80 -12.29
CA LYS A 182 11.46 24.96 -13.75
C LYS A 182 10.06 25.51 -14.09
N LYS A 183 9.98 26.41 -15.10
CA LYS A 183 8.72 27.07 -15.51
C LYS A 183 7.60 26.12 -15.90
N ASN A 184 7.93 24.97 -16.51
CA ASN A 184 6.94 23.97 -16.94
C ASN A 184 6.77 22.80 -15.95
N THR A 185 6.91 23.04 -14.64
CA THR A 185 6.60 22.06 -13.57
C THR A 185 5.14 21.61 -13.59
N LYS A 186 4.22 22.47 -14.05
CA LYS A 186 2.78 22.17 -14.15
C LYS A 186 2.49 20.95 -15.03
N SER A 187 3.12 20.86 -16.22
CA SER A 187 2.78 19.84 -17.22
C SER A 187 2.88 18.39 -16.72
N PRO A 188 3.98 17.91 -16.12
CA PRO A 188 4.03 16.53 -15.64
C PRO A 188 3.08 16.24 -14.49
N PHE A 189 2.76 17.22 -13.62
CA PHE A 189 1.72 17.02 -12.60
C PHE A 189 0.33 16.84 -13.23
N LEU A 190 -0.04 17.65 -14.20
CA LEU A 190 -1.32 17.52 -14.90
C LEU A 190 -1.41 16.20 -15.69
N ASN A 191 -0.30 15.75 -16.30
CA ASN A 191 -0.25 14.47 -16.98
C ASN A 191 -0.53 13.30 -16.04
N LEU A 192 -0.08 13.37 -14.78
CA LEU A 192 -0.39 12.36 -13.76
C LEU A 192 -1.85 12.45 -13.31
N ILE A 193 -2.33 13.64 -13.01
CA ILE A 193 -3.68 13.87 -12.47
C ILE A 193 -4.77 13.45 -13.47
N ASN A 194 -4.53 13.71 -14.76
CA ASN A 194 -5.48 13.39 -15.85
C ASN A 194 -5.29 11.98 -16.41
N ASN A 195 -4.41 11.16 -15.85
CA ASN A 195 -4.22 9.79 -16.30
C ASN A 195 -5.32 8.88 -15.74
N LEU A 196 -6.08 8.25 -16.63
CA LEU A 196 -7.18 7.35 -16.30
C LEU A 196 -6.73 5.92 -15.93
N ASP A 197 -5.44 5.58 -16.16
CA ASP A 197 -4.91 4.23 -15.92
C ASP A 197 -4.64 3.91 -14.44
N GLY A 198 -4.98 4.80 -13.51
CA GLY A 198 -4.80 4.58 -12.07
C GLY A 198 -5.14 5.78 -11.20
N ASP A 199 -5.21 5.56 -9.89
CA ASP A 199 -5.45 6.64 -8.92
C ASP A 199 -4.16 7.39 -8.60
N TYR A 200 -3.97 8.54 -9.24
CA TYR A 200 -2.88 9.48 -8.98
C TYR A 200 -3.30 10.71 -8.17
N SER A 201 -4.47 10.66 -7.51
CA SER A 201 -5.02 11.76 -6.72
C SER A 201 -4.07 12.24 -5.61
N ARG A 202 -3.18 11.35 -5.12
CA ARG A 202 -2.10 11.72 -4.21
C ARG A 202 -1.21 12.84 -4.77
N TYR A 203 -0.96 12.87 -6.08
CA TYR A 203 -0.09 13.87 -6.72
C TYR A 203 -0.75 15.24 -6.88
N ILE A 204 -2.08 15.32 -6.73
CA ILE A 204 -2.81 16.57 -6.59
C ILE A 204 -2.34 17.31 -5.33
N PHE A 205 -2.17 16.62 -4.21
CA PHE A 205 -1.62 17.19 -2.98
C PHE A 205 -0.25 17.84 -3.22
N PHE A 206 0.67 17.15 -3.89
CA PHE A 206 2.01 17.67 -4.15
C PHE A 206 2.00 18.86 -5.11
N TYR A 207 1.09 18.87 -6.09
CA TYR A 207 0.92 20.01 -6.98
C TYR A 207 0.30 21.21 -6.27
N ILE A 208 -0.68 20.99 -5.40
CA ILE A 208 -1.24 22.04 -4.52
C ILE A 208 -0.14 22.61 -3.62
N SER A 209 0.67 21.76 -2.99
CA SER A 209 1.81 22.19 -2.17
C SER A 209 2.78 23.07 -2.96
N TYR A 210 3.12 22.69 -4.20
CA TYR A 210 3.93 23.51 -5.11
C TYR A 210 3.29 24.86 -5.42
N LEU A 211 1.98 24.92 -5.70
CA LEU A 211 1.26 26.17 -5.98
C LEU A 211 1.31 27.10 -4.76
N ILE A 212 1.05 26.59 -3.57
CA ILE A 212 1.08 27.34 -2.30
C ILE A 212 2.48 27.89 -2.04
N GLU A 213 3.54 27.08 -2.18
CA GLU A 213 4.93 27.52 -2.00
C GLU A 213 5.32 28.64 -2.98
N ASN A 214 4.72 28.64 -4.19
CA ASN A 214 4.94 29.67 -5.21
C ASN A 214 3.95 30.83 -5.12
N LYS A 215 3.20 30.97 -4.02
CA LYS A 215 2.21 32.04 -3.76
C LYS A 215 1.05 32.08 -4.76
N LYS A 216 0.73 30.96 -5.39
CA LYS A 216 -0.39 30.78 -6.32
C LYS A 216 -1.61 30.21 -5.61
N ILE A 217 -2.06 30.91 -4.57
CA ILE A 217 -3.10 30.43 -3.66
C ILE A 217 -4.43 30.20 -4.41
N ASP A 218 -4.83 31.13 -5.27
CA ASP A 218 -6.09 31.03 -6.02
C ASP A 218 -6.12 29.80 -6.95
N GLU A 219 -4.98 29.50 -7.63
CA GLU A 219 -4.87 28.28 -8.44
C GLU A 219 -4.96 27.01 -7.56
N ALA A 220 -4.40 27.03 -6.34
CA ALA A 220 -4.47 25.91 -5.41
C ALA A 220 -5.90 25.66 -4.90
N ILE A 221 -6.64 26.73 -4.56
CA ILE A 221 -8.03 26.66 -4.14
C ILE A 221 -8.91 26.13 -5.29
N ALA A 222 -8.76 26.67 -6.50
CA ALA A 222 -9.51 26.24 -7.67
C ALA A 222 -9.27 24.78 -8.01
N LEU A 223 -8.03 24.29 -7.85
CA LEU A 223 -7.72 22.88 -8.05
C LEU A 223 -8.35 21.99 -6.95
N ALA A 224 -8.24 22.37 -5.70
CA ALA A 224 -8.82 21.61 -4.58
C ALA A 224 -10.35 21.53 -4.66
N ALA A 225 -11.02 22.56 -5.20
CA ALA A 225 -12.48 22.59 -5.36
C ALA A 225 -13.02 21.56 -6.36
N GLN A 226 -12.15 21.00 -7.24
CA GLN A 226 -12.55 20.00 -8.23
C GLN A 226 -12.71 18.58 -7.65
N TYR A 227 -12.33 18.36 -6.38
CA TYR A 227 -12.31 17.01 -5.79
C TYR A 227 -13.24 16.91 -4.58
N GLU A 228 -14.00 15.83 -4.55
CA GLU A 228 -14.91 15.52 -3.46
C GLU A 228 -14.22 14.71 -2.35
N TYR A 229 -14.67 14.90 -1.10
CA TYR A 229 -14.10 14.18 0.06
C TYR A 229 -14.28 12.67 -0.01
N ILE A 230 -15.41 12.19 -0.55
CA ILE A 230 -15.78 10.76 -0.56
C ILE A 230 -14.82 9.94 -1.43
N SER A 231 -14.50 10.44 -2.63
CA SER A 231 -13.71 9.74 -3.64
C SER A 231 -12.20 9.98 -3.54
N SER A 232 -11.78 10.97 -2.74
CA SER A 232 -10.38 11.36 -2.65
C SER A 232 -9.55 10.46 -1.73
N THR A 233 -8.22 10.41 -1.95
CA THR A 233 -7.28 9.81 -0.97
C THR A 233 -7.32 10.56 0.36
N LEU A 234 -6.93 9.89 1.46
CA LEU A 234 -6.89 10.52 2.79
C LEU A 234 -6.06 11.80 2.80
N LEU A 235 -4.92 11.78 2.09
CA LEU A 235 -4.02 12.93 2.02
C LEU A 235 -4.67 14.12 1.33
N LEU A 236 -5.35 13.89 0.19
CA LEU A 236 -6.04 14.94 -0.54
C LEU A 236 -7.23 15.47 0.26
N SER A 237 -8.03 14.60 0.87
CA SER A 237 -9.14 15.01 1.74
C SER A 237 -8.66 15.87 2.92
N GLN A 238 -7.57 15.48 3.58
CA GLN A 238 -6.97 16.25 4.65
C GLN A 238 -6.45 17.61 4.16
N SER A 239 -5.83 17.65 2.98
CA SER A 239 -5.31 18.90 2.39
C SER A 239 -6.43 19.87 2.02
N LYS A 240 -7.59 19.37 1.58
CA LYS A 240 -8.75 20.19 1.29
C LYS A 240 -9.25 20.91 2.55
N ILE A 241 -9.33 20.22 3.70
CA ILE A 241 -9.65 20.87 4.98
C ILE A 241 -8.65 22.00 5.29
N TRP A 242 -7.36 21.83 5.03
CA TRP A 242 -6.38 22.89 5.26
C TRP A 242 -6.62 24.10 4.38
N ILE A 243 -6.98 23.87 3.10
CA ILE A 243 -7.31 24.95 2.15
C ILE A 243 -8.58 25.68 2.58
N ASP A 244 -9.66 24.95 2.85
CA ASP A 244 -10.96 25.50 3.23
C ASP A 244 -10.88 26.34 4.52
N ASN A 245 -9.92 26.02 5.41
CA ASN A 245 -9.66 26.75 6.64
C ASN A 245 -8.48 27.75 6.57
N GLY A 246 -7.91 28.00 5.38
CA GLY A 246 -6.77 28.91 5.19
C GLY A 246 -5.46 28.46 5.85
N LYS A 247 -5.32 27.18 6.20
CA LYS A 247 -4.14 26.60 6.88
C LYS A 247 -3.04 26.21 5.91
N TYR A 248 -2.63 27.13 5.04
CA TYR A 248 -1.63 26.87 3.97
C TYR A 248 -0.26 26.47 4.52
N GLY A 249 0.09 26.87 5.74
CA GLY A 249 1.34 26.52 6.40
C GLY A 249 1.52 25.02 6.64
N GLU A 250 0.42 24.27 6.83
CA GLU A 250 0.45 22.80 7.09
C GLU A 250 1.08 22.03 5.93
N PHE A 251 0.91 22.49 4.69
CA PHE A 251 1.52 21.87 3.51
C PHE A 251 3.04 21.81 3.61
N LYS A 252 3.66 22.96 3.92
CA LYS A 252 5.12 23.10 4.02
C LYS A 252 5.69 22.31 5.20
N GLU A 253 4.92 22.15 6.28
CA GLU A 253 5.32 21.32 7.42
C GLU A 253 5.38 19.83 7.05
N ILE A 254 4.59 19.38 6.09
CA ILE A 254 4.49 17.98 5.68
C ILE A 254 5.47 17.66 4.53
N PHE A 255 5.51 18.52 3.50
CA PHE A 255 6.30 18.25 2.29
C PHE A 255 6.70 19.54 1.58
N SER A 256 7.92 19.56 1.08
CA SER A 256 8.41 20.60 0.18
C SER A 256 9.26 20.02 -0.94
N CYS A 257 8.94 20.39 -2.19
CA CYS A 257 9.82 20.06 -3.33
C CYS A 257 11.22 20.68 -3.23
N ASN A 258 11.44 21.71 -2.40
CA ASN A 258 12.76 22.30 -2.20
C ASN A 258 13.66 21.46 -1.30
N ASN A 259 13.09 20.44 -0.65
CA ASN A 259 13.80 19.50 0.22
C ASN A 259 13.95 18.14 -0.47
N HIS A 260 15.17 17.77 -0.81
CA HIS A 260 15.45 16.49 -1.44
C HIS A 260 15.10 15.29 -0.56
N ASN A 261 15.17 15.42 0.79
CA ASN A 261 14.76 14.35 1.71
C ASN A 261 13.26 14.06 1.61
N ASP A 262 12.43 15.10 1.43
CA ASP A 262 10.98 14.92 1.27
C ASP A 262 10.67 14.22 -0.06
N ILE A 263 11.39 14.57 -1.13
CA ILE A 263 11.24 13.94 -2.46
C ILE A 263 11.62 12.45 -2.39
N ILE A 264 12.77 12.13 -1.79
CA ILE A 264 13.20 10.74 -1.67
C ILE A 264 12.31 9.97 -0.70
N GLY A 265 11.85 10.62 0.38
CA GLY A 265 10.85 10.04 1.29
C GLY A 265 9.58 9.63 0.55
N GLU A 266 9.05 10.49 -0.34
CA GLU A 266 7.89 10.16 -1.16
C GLU A 266 8.18 9.05 -2.17
N PHE A 267 9.36 9.05 -2.80
CA PHE A 267 9.75 7.95 -3.69
C PHE A 267 9.81 6.60 -2.95
N LEU A 268 10.37 6.57 -1.73
CA LEU A 268 10.41 5.34 -0.92
C LEU A 268 9.02 4.92 -0.45
N PHE A 269 8.11 5.86 -0.18
CA PHE A 269 6.70 5.56 0.06
C PHE A 269 6.04 4.91 -1.17
N LEU A 270 6.30 5.41 -2.38
CA LEU A 270 5.79 4.82 -3.61
C LEU A 270 6.28 3.37 -3.78
N ILE A 271 7.57 3.11 -3.57
CA ILE A 271 8.14 1.75 -3.59
C ILE A 271 7.47 0.86 -2.54
N SER A 272 7.27 1.39 -1.35
CA SER A 272 6.57 0.69 -0.27
C SER A 272 5.14 0.31 -0.65
N ASN A 273 4.39 1.22 -1.25
CA ASN A 273 3.03 0.96 -1.73
C ASN A 273 2.99 -0.14 -2.80
N LEU A 274 3.98 -0.18 -3.71
CA LEU A 274 4.11 -1.24 -4.70
C LEU A 274 4.40 -2.62 -4.06
N TYR A 275 5.20 -2.69 -3.00
CA TYR A 275 5.39 -3.93 -2.25
C TYR A 275 4.13 -4.33 -1.48
N SER A 276 3.44 -3.38 -0.86
CA SER A 276 2.16 -3.63 -0.17
C SER A 276 1.10 -4.20 -1.10
N SER A 277 1.01 -3.70 -2.34
CA SER A 277 0.06 -4.21 -3.35
C SER A 277 0.37 -5.64 -3.83
N GLN A 278 1.51 -6.19 -3.47
CA GLN A 278 1.93 -7.57 -3.74
C GLN A 278 1.98 -8.42 -2.46
N ASP A 279 1.36 -7.95 -1.38
CA ASP A 279 1.33 -8.59 -0.06
C ASP A 279 2.73 -8.80 0.58
N ASP A 280 3.79 -8.17 0.04
CA ASP A 280 5.12 -8.14 0.65
C ASP A 280 5.19 -7.02 1.71
N PHE A 281 4.43 -7.20 2.80
CA PHE A 281 4.29 -6.20 3.86
C PHE A 281 5.60 -5.95 4.61
N GLU A 282 6.49 -6.92 4.66
CA GLU A 282 7.80 -6.76 5.32
C GLU A 282 8.68 -5.77 4.57
N LYS A 283 8.85 -5.95 3.25
CA LYS A 283 9.59 -4.98 2.43
C LYS A 283 8.87 -3.65 2.34
N SER A 284 7.54 -3.64 2.28
CA SER A 284 6.76 -2.42 2.35
C SER A 284 7.11 -1.62 3.61
N ASN A 285 7.05 -2.23 4.80
CA ASN A 285 7.37 -1.57 6.06
C ASN A 285 8.87 -1.18 6.16
N PHE A 286 9.77 -1.95 5.56
CA PHE A 286 11.18 -1.60 5.47
C PHE A 286 11.36 -0.24 4.74
N TYR A 287 10.79 -0.09 3.54
CA TYR A 287 10.89 1.16 2.77
C TYR A 287 10.10 2.31 3.41
N LEU A 288 8.97 2.04 4.07
CA LEU A 288 8.23 3.05 4.84
C LEU A 288 9.05 3.64 5.98
N ASN A 289 9.78 2.80 6.72
CA ASN A 289 10.64 3.27 7.80
C ASN A 289 11.79 4.12 7.26
N LEU A 290 12.34 3.81 6.07
CA LEU A 290 13.32 4.67 5.40
C LEU A 290 12.71 5.99 4.93
N SER A 291 11.48 5.96 4.41
CA SER A 291 10.71 7.17 4.07
C SER A 291 10.54 8.07 5.29
N ASN A 292 10.11 7.51 6.42
CA ASN A 292 9.93 8.21 7.68
C ASN A 292 11.26 8.74 8.25
N TYR A 293 12.35 7.99 8.12
CA TYR A 293 13.68 8.44 8.52
C TYR A 293 14.12 9.70 7.76
N LEU A 294 13.84 9.80 6.47
CA LEU A 294 14.14 10.99 5.66
C LEU A 294 13.20 12.15 5.98
N ASN A 295 11.91 11.92 6.04
CA ASN A 295 10.87 12.92 6.31
C ASN A 295 9.97 12.50 7.49
N PRO A 296 10.44 12.63 8.75
CA PRO A 296 9.66 12.25 9.93
C PRO A 296 8.44 13.14 10.18
N LYS A 297 8.35 14.29 9.50
CA LYS A 297 7.20 15.19 9.58
C LYS A 297 6.00 14.68 8.77
N PHE A 298 6.25 13.85 7.77
CA PHE A 298 5.20 13.28 6.93
C PHE A 298 4.54 12.07 7.60
N ILE A 299 4.09 12.25 8.84
CA ILE A 299 3.47 11.20 9.65
C ILE A 299 2.28 10.54 8.94
N LEU A 300 1.62 11.25 8.01
CA LEU A 300 0.48 10.74 7.26
C LEU A 300 0.82 9.49 6.43
N ASN A 301 2.09 9.31 6.03
CA ASN A 301 2.56 8.11 5.36
C ASN A 301 2.47 6.86 6.24
N THR A 302 2.44 7.00 7.58
CA THR A 302 2.32 5.88 8.51
C THR A 302 0.94 5.20 8.46
N SER A 303 -0.05 5.79 7.77
CA SER A 303 -1.32 5.11 7.48
C SER A 303 -1.12 3.79 6.72
N LEU A 304 -0.14 3.72 5.80
CA LEU A 304 0.19 2.49 5.09
C LEU A 304 0.84 1.45 6.01
N VAL A 305 1.63 1.86 7.01
CA VAL A 305 2.16 0.93 8.03
C VAL A 305 1.01 0.27 8.80
N ALA A 306 0.03 1.10 9.23
CA ALA A 306 -1.14 0.59 9.93
C ALA A 306 -1.98 -0.36 9.05
N GLU A 307 -2.11 -0.04 7.75
CA GLU A 307 -2.80 -0.90 6.78
C GLU A 307 -2.08 -2.23 6.59
N ASN A 308 -0.75 -2.22 6.40
CA ASN A 308 0.06 -3.42 6.28
C ASN A 308 -0.08 -4.34 7.49
N PHE A 309 -0.02 -3.79 8.71
CA PHE A 309 -0.25 -4.57 9.93
C PHE A 309 -1.68 -5.12 10.02
N TYR A 310 -2.68 -4.33 9.60
CA TYR A 310 -4.07 -4.77 9.58
C TYR A 310 -4.27 -5.93 8.60
N LEU A 311 -3.77 -5.82 7.36
CA LEU A 311 -3.87 -6.86 6.34
C LEU A 311 -3.13 -8.14 6.75
N ASN A 312 -2.01 -7.98 7.44
CA ASN A 312 -1.23 -9.09 7.99
C ASN A 312 -1.79 -9.65 9.32
N GLN A 313 -2.96 -9.17 9.76
CA GLN A 313 -3.64 -9.57 11.01
C GLN A 313 -2.85 -9.27 12.30
N GLU A 314 -1.86 -8.39 12.23
CA GLU A 314 -1.06 -7.93 13.36
C GLU A 314 -1.74 -6.73 14.08
N TYR A 315 -2.96 -6.94 14.58
CA TYR A 315 -3.85 -5.87 15.04
C TYR A 315 -3.28 -5.02 16.16
N GLU A 316 -2.52 -5.59 17.08
CA GLU A 316 -1.89 -4.81 18.17
C GLU A 316 -0.82 -3.84 17.65
N LYS A 317 -0.04 -4.24 16.63
CA LYS A 317 0.91 -3.35 15.96
C LYS A 317 0.17 -2.26 15.18
N ALA A 318 -0.91 -2.61 14.47
CA ALA A 318 -1.77 -1.64 13.79
C ALA A 318 -2.33 -0.60 14.77
N LYS A 319 -2.91 -1.03 15.91
CA LYS A 319 -3.44 -0.15 16.97
C LYS A 319 -2.36 0.80 17.50
N LYS A 320 -1.12 0.31 17.69
CA LYS A 320 0.00 1.15 18.15
C LYS A 320 0.33 2.26 17.17
N VAL A 321 0.40 1.96 15.87
CA VAL A 321 0.67 2.95 14.82
C VAL A 321 -0.48 3.96 14.70
N LEU A 322 -1.72 3.48 14.72
CA LEU A 322 -2.93 4.31 14.61
C LEU A 322 -3.06 5.35 15.72
N LYS A 323 -2.46 5.13 16.91
CA LYS A 323 -2.45 6.11 18.00
C LYS A 323 -1.77 7.44 17.63
N ASN A 324 -0.91 7.45 16.61
CA ASN A 324 -0.27 8.66 16.11
C ASN A 324 -1.23 9.63 15.41
N PHE A 325 -2.42 9.13 14.99
CA PHE A 325 -3.45 9.96 14.37
C PHE A 325 -4.40 10.50 15.43
N ASP A 326 -4.23 11.76 15.76
CA ASP A 326 -5.09 12.52 16.67
C ASP A 326 -6.09 13.43 15.92
N LYS A 327 -6.89 14.19 16.65
CA LYS A 327 -7.91 15.07 16.10
C LYS A 327 -7.36 16.22 15.23
N LYS A 328 -6.04 16.51 15.28
CA LYS A 328 -5.41 17.52 14.41
C LYS A 328 -5.57 17.16 12.94
N TYR A 329 -5.53 15.85 12.63
CA TYR A 329 -5.67 15.31 11.27
C TYR A 329 -7.01 14.60 11.15
N GLU A 330 -8.10 15.35 10.92
CA GLU A 330 -9.49 14.89 10.99
C GLU A 330 -9.75 13.60 10.19
N PHE A 331 -9.32 13.54 8.91
CA PHE A 331 -9.52 12.35 8.08
C PHE A 331 -8.68 11.16 8.54
N TYR A 332 -7.46 11.38 9.03
CA TYR A 332 -6.62 10.32 9.58
C TYR A 332 -7.09 9.86 10.96
N TYR A 333 -7.65 10.78 11.77
CA TYR A 333 -8.30 10.41 13.01
C TYR A 333 -9.54 9.54 12.76
N TRP A 334 -10.35 9.89 11.76
CA TRP A 334 -11.47 9.04 11.33
C TRP A 334 -11.01 7.71 10.74
N PHE A 335 -9.98 7.69 9.91
CA PHE A 335 -9.34 6.47 9.42
C PHE A 335 -8.91 5.54 10.57
N ARG A 336 -8.32 6.09 11.63
CA ARG A 336 -8.00 5.33 12.84
C ARG A 336 -9.25 4.69 13.44
N ILE A 337 -10.32 5.45 13.67
CA ILE A 337 -11.58 4.94 14.23
C ILE A 337 -12.16 3.83 13.37
N LYS A 338 -12.18 4.03 12.04
CA LYS A 338 -12.64 3.04 11.07
C LYS A 338 -11.83 1.75 11.14
N LYS A 339 -10.50 1.84 11.18
CA LYS A 339 -9.62 0.67 11.29
C LYS A 339 -9.77 -0.06 12.62
N GLU A 340 -9.89 0.67 13.73
CA GLU A 340 -10.18 0.09 15.04
C GLU A 340 -11.51 -0.69 15.01
N ALA A 341 -12.56 -0.13 14.40
CA ALA A 341 -13.85 -0.79 14.22
C ALA A 341 -13.73 -2.07 13.35
N GLN A 342 -12.99 -1.99 12.24
CA GLN A 342 -12.75 -3.14 11.36
C GLN A 342 -12.01 -4.28 12.08
N MET A 343 -11.03 -3.97 12.94
CA MET A 343 -10.35 -4.97 13.77
C MET A 343 -11.31 -5.61 14.77
N ILE A 344 -12.18 -4.82 15.42
CA ILE A 344 -13.21 -5.33 16.33
C ILE A 344 -14.18 -6.26 15.57
N VAL A 345 -14.58 -5.91 14.34
CA VAL A 345 -15.41 -6.80 13.51
C VAL A 345 -14.73 -8.15 13.30
N LYS A 346 -13.42 -8.17 13.03
CA LYS A 346 -12.65 -9.39 12.82
C LYS A 346 -12.48 -10.23 14.09
N GLU A 347 -12.33 -9.58 15.24
CA GLU A 347 -12.07 -10.24 16.52
C GLU A 347 -13.37 -10.63 17.28
N GLN A 348 -14.44 -9.83 17.18
CA GLN A 348 -15.62 -9.90 18.05
C GLN A 348 -16.96 -9.90 17.28
N GLY A 349 -16.90 -9.73 15.94
CA GLY A 349 -18.08 -9.72 15.09
C GLY A 349 -18.65 -8.33 14.78
N TYR A 350 -19.58 -8.32 13.81
CA TYR A 350 -20.13 -7.06 13.24
C TYR A 350 -20.85 -6.19 14.27
N GLN A 351 -21.59 -6.78 15.21
CA GLN A 351 -22.37 -6.00 16.18
C GLN A 351 -21.46 -5.16 17.07
N GLU A 352 -20.37 -5.71 17.56
CA GLU A 352 -19.41 -4.98 18.41
C GLU A 352 -18.68 -3.89 17.63
N GLY A 353 -18.30 -4.18 16.38
CA GLY A 353 -17.69 -3.19 15.49
C GLY A 353 -18.59 -1.99 15.23
N ILE A 354 -19.89 -2.23 14.97
CA ILE A 354 -20.85 -1.17 14.75
C ILE A 354 -21.13 -0.38 16.03
N ASN A 355 -21.27 -1.05 17.18
CA ASN A 355 -21.44 -0.39 18.47
C ASN A 355 -20.27 0.55 18.79
N PHE A 356 -19.05 0.14 18.41
CA PHE A 356 -17.86 0.96 18.59
C PHE A 356 -17.88 2.19 17.68
N ILE A 357 -18.04 2.00 16.35
CA ILE A 357 -17.94 3.11 15.39
C ILE A 357 -19.07 4.09 15.54
N SER A 358 -20.31 3.63 15.81
CA SER A 358 -21.45 4.50 16.03
C SER A 358 -21.26 5.41 17.25
N ARG A 359 -20.83 4.84 18.39
CA ARG A 359 -20.52 5.64 19.60
C ARG A 359 -19.42 6.70 19.36
N LYS A 360 -18.51 6.47 18.40
CA LYS A 360 -17.49 7.45 18.04
C LYS A 360 -18.03 8.49 17.08
N PHE A 361 -18.86 8.07 16.12
CA PHE A 361 -19.54 8.94 15.16
C PHE A 361 -20.49 9.92 15.84
N ASP A 362 -21.32 9.45 16.79
CA ASP A 362 -22.29 10.27 17.53
C ASP A 362 -21.64 11.41 18.35
N LYS A 363 -20.32 11.36 18.58
CA LYS A 363 -19.54 12.40 19.25
C LYS A 363 -18.97 13.46 18.29
N ILE A 364 -19.22 13.33 17.00
CA ILE A 364 -18.76 14.26 15.97
C ILE A 364 -19.91 15.22 15.68
N GLU A 365 -19.74 16.50 16.04
CA GLU A 365 -20.79 17.51 15.89
C GLU A 365 -21.15 17.78 14.42
N ASN A 366 -20.14 17.83 13.53
CA ASN A 366 -20.33 18.10 12.11
C ASN A 366 -19.57 17.05 11.26
N PRO A 367 -20.13 15.83 11.10
CA PRO A 367 -19.47 14.81 10.30
C PRO A 367 -19.44 15.21 8.83
N ASN A 368 -18.28 15.06 8.19
CA ASN A 368 -18.15 15.27 6.75
C ASN A 368 -18.77 14.10 5.96
N LEU A 369 -18.99 14.31 4.65
CA LEU A 369 -19.65 13.32 3.78
C LEU A 369 -18.95 11.95 3.77
N ARG A 370 -17.62 11.91 3.88
CA ARG A 370 -16.86 10.66 3.94
C ARG A 370 -17.15 9.87 5.23
N MET A 371 -17.27 10.56 6.36
CA MET A 371 -17.60 9.91 7.62
C MET A 371 -19.02 9.31 7.58
N ILE A 372 -19.97 10.06 7.00
CA ILE A 372 -21.35 9.60 6.81
C ILE A 372 -21.38 8.40 5.85
N PHE A 373 -20.61 8.44 4.77
CA PHE A 373 -20.47 7.32 3.83
C PHE A 373 -19.86 6.06 4.47
N ASP A 374 -18.82 6.23 5.26
CA ASP A 374 -18.18 5.12 5.97
C ASP A 374 -19.14 4.46 6.97
N ILE A 375 -19.91 5.27 7.75
CA ILE A 375 -20.88 4.72 8.70
C ILE A 375 -22.04 4.01 7.98
N ALA A 376 -22.51 4.55 6.85
CA ALA A 376 -23.52 3.90 6.01
C ALA A 376 -23.05 2.51 5.55
N ASN A 377 -21.81 2.41 5.07
CA ASN A 377 -21.22 1.15 4.67
C ASN A 377 -21.06 0.16 5.83
N PHE A 378 -20.71 0.61 7.04
CA PHE A 378 -20.69 -0.26 8.22
C PHE A 378 -22.08 -0.84 8.53
N TYR A 379 -23.15 -0.02 8.48
CA TYR A 379 -24.51 -0.50 8.66
C TYR A 379 -24.93 -1.48 7.57
N LYS A 380 -24.67 -1.17 6.29
CA LYS A 380 -24.92 -2.07 5.16
C LYS A 380 -24.24 -3.43 5.35
N ASN A 381 -22.94 -3.43 5.68
CA ASN A 381 -22.16 -4.66 5.83
C ASN A 381 -22.59 -5.49 7.05
N SER A 382 -23.21 -4.86 8.06
CA SER A 382 -23.82 -5.55 9.20
C SER A 382 -25.30 -5.91 8.97
N LYS A 383 -25.79 -5.78 7.73
CA LYS A 383 -27.17 -6.07 7.32
C LYS A 383 -28.24 -5.20 8.02
N GLN A 384 -27.85 -4.03 8.52
CA GLN A 384 -28.78 -3.04 9.06
C GLN A 384 -29.15 -2.03 7.96
N TYR A 385 -29.92 -2.52 6.98
CA TYR A 385 -30.13 -1.83 5.72
C TYR A 385 -30.93 -0.54 5.86
N GLU A 386 -31.92 -0.48 6.79
CA GLU A 386 -32.72 0.73 7.06
C GLU A 386 -31.82 1.90 7.46
N LYS A 387 -30.87 1.69 8.37
CA LYS A 387 -29.92 2.71 8.79
C LYS A 387 -28.94 3.09 7.68
N ALA A 388 -28.49 2.11 6.90
CA ALA A 388 -27.64 2.39 5.74
C ALA A 388 -28.35 3.30 4.74
N ILE A 389 -29.63 3.04 4.43
CA ILE A 389 -30.47 3.83 3.55
C ILE A 389 -30.62 5.27 4.08
N GLU A 390 -30.83 5.44 5.39
CA GLU A 390 -30.93 6.77 6.02
C GLU A 390 -29.67 7.59 5.74
N TYR A 391 -28.49 7.05 6.02
CA TYR A 391 -27.22 7.76 5.81
C TYR A 391 -26.88 7.98 4.34
N TYR A 392 -27.13 7.00 3.44
CA TYR A 392 -26.97 7.24 2.01
C TYR A 392 -27.89 8.33 1.50
N THR A 393 -29.15 8.37 1.98
CA THR A 393 -30.12 9.43 1.62
C THR A 393 -29.62 10.80 2.05
N GLN A 394 -29.06 10.92 3.25
CA GLN A 394 -28.49 12.16 3.75
C GLN A 394 -27.41 12.70 2.79
N ILE A 395 -26.52 11.85 2.28
CA ILE A 395 -25.49 12.28 1.34
C ILE A 395 -26.08 12.63 -0.03
N ILE A 396 -26.95 11.76 -0.59
CA ILE A 396 -27.55 11.95 -1.91
C ILE A 396 -28.24 13.29 -2.04
N LEU A 397 -28.90 13.77 -0.97
CA LEU A 397 -29.60 15.05 -0.95
C LEU A 397 -28.67 16.27 -1.02
N THR A 398 -27.38 16.11 -0.76
CA THR A 398 -26.38 17.20 -0.82
C THR A 398 -25.64 17.28 -2.15
N LEU A 399 -25.76 16.27 -2.99
CA LEU A 399 -25.00 16.16 -4.24
C LEU A 399 -25.80 16.70 -5.43
N SER A 400 -25.08 17.20 -6.44
CA SER A 400 -25.66 17.56 -7.74
C SER A 400 -26.24 16.35 -8.48
N GLU A 401 -27.14 16.58 -9.42
CA GLU A 401 -27.79 15.49 -10.18
C GLU A 401 -26.80 14.69 -11.04
N ASP A 402 -25.76 15.33 -11.55
CA ASP A 402 -24.77 14.73 -12.48
C ASP A 402 -23.51 14.24 -11.77
N SER A 403 -23.52 14.08 -10.47
CA SER A 403 -22.35 13.63 -9.73
C SER A 403 -22.15 12.13 -9.85
N ASP A 404 -20.98 11.68 -10.31
CA ASP A 404 -20.60 10.25 -10.36
C ASP A 404 -20.71 9.57 -8.99
N ILE A 405 -20.40 10.31 -7.93
CA ILE A 405 -20.56 9.83 -6.54
C ILE A 405 -22.03 9.56 -6.23
N LYS A 406 -22.96 10.35 -6.81
CA LYS A 406 -24.40 10.15 -6.64
C LYS A 406 -24.83 8.84 -7.29
N SER A 407 -24.26 8.48 -8.46
CA SER A 407 -24.50 7.18 -9.10
C SER A 407 -24.13 6.01 -8.18
N ASP A 408 -22.90 5.99 -7.63
CA ASP A 408 -22.47 4.94 -6.68
C ASP A 408 -23.35 4.86 -5.42
N LEU A 409 -23.75 6.01 -4.88
CA LEU A 409 -24.64 6.05 -3.71
C LEU A 409 -26.05 5.55 -3.99
N LEU A 410 -26.62 5.86 -5.17
CA LEU A 410 -27.89 5.31 -5.63
C LEU A 410 -27.80 3.78 -5.80
N TYR A 411 -26.72 3.27 -6.40
CA TYR A 411 -26.45 1.84 -6.48
C TYR A 411 -26.45 1.17 -5.10
N ARG A 412 -25.70 1.73 -4.13
CA ARG A 412 -25.60 1.16 -2.76
C ARG A 412 -26.93 1.23 -2.01
N ARG A 413 -27.68 2.33 -2.16
CA ARG A 413 -29.00 2.48 -1.55
C ARG A 413 -30.02 1.58 -2.21
N GLY A 414 -30.00 1.48 -3.53
CA GLY A 414 -30.85 0.56 -4.31
C GLY A 414 -30.64 -0.89 -3.89
N GLY A 415 -29.37 -1.32 -3.77
CA GLY A 415 -29.06 -2.65 -3.25
C GLY A 415 -29.51 -2.84 -1.78
N SER A 416 -29.51 -1.79 -0.97
CA SER A 416 -30.04 -1.88 0.41
C SER A 416 -31.56 -1.99 0.43
N TYR A 417 -32.28 -1.31 -0.47
CA TYR A 417 -33.73 -1.47 -0.64
C TYR A 417 -34.09 -2.88 -1.13
N GLU A 418 -33.32 -3.43 -2.07
CA GLU A 418 -33.52 -4.78 -2.59
C GLU A 418 -33.42 -5.82 -1.46
N ARG A 419 -32.44 -5.69 -0.57
CA ARG A 419 -32.29 -6.56 0.62
C ARG A 419 -33.43 -6.46 1.64
N LEU A 420 -34.25 -5.43 1.55
CA LEU A 420 -35.48 -5.24 2.35
C LEU A 420 -36.74 -5.58 1.55
N ASP A 421 -36.63 -6.19 0.37
CA ASP A 421 -37.71 -6.53 -0.55
C ASP A 421 -38.50 -5.31 -1.04
N ASP A 422 -37.98 -4.06 -0.85
CA ASP A 422 -38.58 -2.85 -1.41
C ASP A 422 -38.12 -2.65 -2.86
N TYR A 423 -38.50 -3.57 -3.71
CA TYR A 423 -38.06 -3.65 -5.13
C TYR A 423 -38.44 -2.39 -5.92
N LYS A 424 -39.57 -1.74 -5.59
CA LYS A 424 -39.98 -0.49 -6.25
C LYS A 424 -38.97 0.63 -6.05
N LYS A 425 -38.45 0.78 -4.84
CA LYS A 425 -37.40 1.78 -4.55
C LYS A 425 -36.03 1.34 -5.05
N ALA A 426 -35.75 0.04 -4.96
CA ALA A 426 -34.52 -0.54 -5.50
C ALA A 426 -34.39 -0.26 -7.00
N ASP A 427 -35.38 -0.64 -7.78
CA ASP A 427 -35.39 -0.44 -9.25
C ASP A 427 -35.28 1.06 -9.60
N LYS A 428 -36.01 1.93 -8.86
CA LYS A 428 -35.91 3.38 -9.05
C LYS A 428 -34.49 3.91 -8.86
N ASP A 429 -33.82 3.52 -7.78
CA ASP A 429 -32.47 3.99 -7.49
C ASP A 429 -31.46 3.44 -8.49
N LEU A 430 -31.52 2.14 -8.82
CA LEU A 430 -30.61 1.51 -9.77
C LEU A 430 -30.77 2.07 -11.19
N LEU A 431 -32.02 2.30 -11.64
CA LEU A 431 -32.28 2.97 -12.92
C LEU A 431 -31.83 4.43 -12.93
N ASN A 432 -31.92 5.14 -11.82
CA ASN A 432 -31.38 6.51 -11.72
C ASN A 432 -29.85 6.52 -11.67
N SER A 433 -29.22 5.52 -11.09
CA SER A 433 -27.76 5.31 -11.18
C SER A 433 -27.33 5.15 -12.64
N LEU A 434 -28.01 4.29 -13.40
CA LEU A 434 -27.73 4.08 -14.83
C LEU A 434 -28.08 5.27 -15.73
N LYS A 435 -28.90 6.23 -15.30
CA LYS A 435 -29.09 7.49 -16.03
C LYS A 435 -27.87 8.40 -15.93
N ILE A 436 -27.14 8.35 -14.80
CA ILE A 436 -25.93 9.14 -14.58
C ILE A 436 -24.74 8.44 -15.25
N ASP A 437 -24.59 7.14 -15.03
CA ASP A 437 -23.56 6.31 -15.65
C ASP A 437 -24.19 5.11 -16.36
N PRO A 438 -24.50 5.25 -17.67
CA PRO A 438 -25.17 4.20 -18.46
C PRO A 438 -24.31 2.96 -18.73
N ASP A 439 -22.99 3.07 -18.53
CA ASP A 439 -22.00 2.03 -18.82
C ASP A 439 -21.39 1.41 -17.56
N ASP A 440 -22.01 1.63 -16.39
CA ASP A 440 -21.62 0.91 -15.18
C ASP A 440 -22.06 -0.57 -15.27
N ALA A 441 -21.08 -1.42 -15.63
CA ALA A 441 -21.30 -2.86 -15.78
C ALA A 441 -21.81 -3.54 -14.50
N TYR A 442 -21.42 -3.04 -13.30
CA TYR A 442 -21.85 -3.63 -12.04
C TYR A 442 -23.30 -3.28 -11.71
N VAL A 443 -23.73 -2.04 -12.00
CA VAL A 443 -25.14 -1.65 -11.81
C VAL A 443 -26.04 -2.36 -12.81
N LEU A 444 -25.62 -2.45 -14.08
CA LEU A 444 -26.32 -3.23 -15.12
C LEU A 444 -26.51 -4.67 -14.67
N ASN A 445 -25.43 -5.32 -14.27
CA ASN A 445 -25.45 -6.71 -13.81
C ASN A 445 -26.35 -6.91 -12.58
N TYR A 446 -26.23 -6.02 -11.58
CA TYR A 446 -27.00 -6.15 -10.34
C TYR A 446 -28.50 -5.99 -10.57
N LEU A 447 -28.93 -4.97 -11.33
CA LEU A 447 -30.34 -4.71 -11.63
C LEU A 447 -30.93 -5.85 -12.45
N ALA A 448 -30.24 -6.26 -13.52
CA ALA A 448 -30.68 -7.34 -14.38
C ALA A 448 -30.83 -8.67 -13.62
N TYR A 449 -29.83 -9.06 -12.82
CA TYR A 449 -29.89 -10.25 -11.99
C TYR A 449 -31.07 -10.20 -11.01
N SER A 450 -31.29 -9.06 -10.34
CA SER A 450 -32.44 -8.85 -9.44
C SER A 450 -33.79 -8.96 -10.18
N TRP A 451 -33.88 -8.55 -11.45
CA TRP A 451 -35.07 -8.73 -12.26
C TRP A 451 -35.31 -10.20 -12.67
N LEU A 452 -34.26 -10.91 -13.05
CA LEU A 452 -34.35 -12.35 -13.38
C LEU A 452 -34.82 -13.18 -12.18
N GLU A 453 -34.29 -12.93 -10.98
CA GLU A 453 -34.71 -13.64 -9.75
C GLU A 453 -36.20 -13.40 -9.39
N ARG A 454 -36.80 -12.37 -9.95
CA ARG A 454 -38.23 -11.99 -9.73
C ARG A 454 -39.15 -12.28 -10.93
N ASP A 455 -38.65 -12.94 -11.95
CA ASP A 455 -39.35 -13.11 -13.23
C ASP A 455 -39.89 -11.77 -13.81
N HIS A 456 -39.10 -10.70 -13.65
CA HIS A 456 -39.48 -9.35 -14.04
C HIS A 456 -38.61 -8.82 -15.17
N ARG A 457 -39.25 -8.34 -16.27
CA ARG A 457 -38.58 -7.68 -17.41
C ARG A 457 -37.40 -8.51 -17.96
N ILE A 458 -37.63 -9.81 -18.19
CA ILE A 458 -36.59 -10.79 -18.52
C ILE A 458 -35.79 -10.37 -19.78
N ASP A 459 -36.46 -9.94 -20.83
CA ASP A 459 -35.78 -9.55 -22.08
C ASP A 459 -34.85 -8.36 -21.86
N GLU A 460 -35.31 -7.32 -21.12
CA GLU A 460 -34.47 -6.16 -20.79
C GLU A 460 -33.32 -6.53 -19.84
N ALA A 461 -33.53 -7.49 -18.95
CA ALA A 461 -32.47 -7.99 -18.06
C ALA A 461 -31.36 -8.70 -18.87
N ILE A 462 -31.72 -9.47 -19.88
CA ILE A 462 -30.76 -10.12 -20.79
C ILE A 462 -29.94 -9.06 -21.54
N ASP A 463 -30.60 -8.07 -22.14
CA ASP A 463 -29.92 -6.98 -22.85
C ASP A 463 -28.93 -6.25 -21.95
N MET A 464 -29.32 -6.00 -20.70
CA MET A 464 -28.41 -5.37 -19.70
C MET A 464 -27.21 -6.27 -19.35
N LEU A 465 -27.40 -7.58 -19.22
CA LEU A 465 -26.29 -8.52 -18.91
C LEU A 465 -25.37 -8.68 -20.13
N GLU A 466 -25.90 -8.73 -21.36
CA GLU A 466 -25.07 -8.73 -22.57
C GLU A 466 -24.22 -7.46 -22.65
N LYS A 467 -24.82 -6.30 -22.35
CA LYS A 467 -24.09 -5.04 -22.28
C LYS A 467 -23.01 -5.07 -21.17
N ALA A 468 -23.34 -5.51 -19.97
CA ALA A 468 -22.38 -5.64 -18.87
C ALA A 468 -21.21 -6.56 -19.23
N TYR A 469 -21.50 -7.70 -19.86
CA TYR A 469 -20.49 -8.64 -20.34
C TYR A 469 -19.62 -8.03 -21.45
N SER A 470 -20.19 -7.27 -22.37
CA SER A 470 -19.40 -6.58 -23.41
C SER A 470 -18.42 -5.57 -22.80
N LEU A 471 -18.78 -4.93 -21.69
CA LEU A 471 -17.95 -3.97 -20.97
C LEU A 471 -16.88 -4.65 -20.11
N LYS A 472 -17.18 -5.81 -19.52
CA LYS A 472 -16.29 -6.54 -18.58
C LYS A 472 -16.38 -8.06 -18.73
N SER A 473 -16.00 -8.59 -19.89
CA SER A 473 -16.06 -10.01 -20.21
C SER A 473 -15.19 -10.93 -19.34
N ASN A 474 -14.22 -10.39 -18.62
CA ASN A 474 -13.34 -11.16 -17.73
C ASN A 474 -13.78 -11.12 -16.26
N ASP A 475 -14.91 -10.49 -15.94
CA ASP A 475 -15.44 -10.46 -14.58
C ASP A 475 -16.27 -11.72 -14.31
N PRO A 476 -15.87 -12.58 -13.34
CA PRO A 476 -16.53 -13.86 -13.09
C PRO A 476 -17.98 -13.69 -12.61
N TYR A 477 -18.32 -12.61 -11.90
CA TYR A 477 -19.69 -12.36 -11.44
C TYR A 477 -20.63 -12.00 -12.60
N ILE A 478 -20.13 -11.22 -13.56
CA ILE A 478 -20.91 -10.86 -14.76
C ILE A 478 -21.05 -12.06 -15.68
N THR A 479 -19.99 -12.86 -15.82
CA THR A 479 -20.02 -14.10 -16.60
C THR A 479 -21.01 -15.11 -16.02
N ASP A 480 -21.05 -15.28 -14.72
CA ASP A 480 -22.00 -16.16 -14.03
C ASP A 480 -23.45 -15.68 -14.22
N SER A 481 -23.70 -14.39 -14.07
CA SER A 481 -25.04 -13.80 -14.23
C SER A 481 -25.60 -13.95 -15.64
N ILE A 482 -24.79 -13.75 -16.69
CA ILE A 482 -25.24 -13.92 -18.07
C ILE A 482 -25.44 -15.39 -18.42
N GLY A 483 -24.61 -16.29 -17.93
CA GLY A 483 -24.79 -17.73 -18.03
C GLY A 483 -26.13 -18.20 -17.43
N TRP A 484 -26.43 -17.67 -16.22
CA TRP A 484 -27.71 -17.91 -15.54
C TRP A 484 -28.91 -17.39 -16.35
N ALA A 485 -28.80 -16.19 -16.92
CA ALA A 485 -29.83 -15.61 -17.76
C ALA A 485 -30.18 -16.52 -18.99
N TYR A 486 -29.14 -16.96 -19.69
CA TYR A 486 -29.33 -17.88 -20.84
C TYR A 486 -29.90 -19.23 -20.40
N TYR A 487 -29.54 -19.74 -19.25
CA TYR A 487 -30.15 -20.97 -18.70
C TYR A 487 -31.65 -20.81 -18.46
N LEU A 488 -32.08 -19.67 -17.85
CA LEU A 488 -33.50 -19.40 -17.57
C LEU A 488 -34.38 -19.33 -18.85
N ILE A 489 -33.84 -18.86 -19.97
CA ILE A 489 -34.55 -18.83 -21.25
C ILE A 489 -34.32 -20.09 -22.11
N GLU A 490 -33.80 -21.17 -21.50
CA GLU A 490 -33.53 -22.47 -22.14
C GLU A 490 -32.50 -22.42 -23.29
N ASN A 491 -31.70 -21.34 -23.38
CA ASN A 491 -30.56 -21.24 -24.30
C ASN A 491 -29.31 -21.87 -23.70
N TYR A 492 -29.34 -23.18 -23.58
CA TYR A 492 -28.28 -23.95 -22.91
C TYR A 492 -26.93 -23.87 -23.66
N VAL A 493 -26.94 -23.63 -24.97
CA VAL A 493 -25.71 -23.52 -25.76
C VAL A 493 -24.92 -22.27 -25.38
N GLU A 494 -25.61 -21.14 -25.18
CA GLU A 494 -24.93 -19.91 -24.73
C GLU A 494 -24.61 -19.95 -23.22
N ALA A 495 -25.46 -20.63 -22.43
CA ALA A 495 -25.22 -20.79 -20.99
C ALA A 495 -23.97 -21.62 -20.65
N GLU A 496 -23.57 -22.56 -21.53
CA GLU A 496 -22.42 -23.45 -21.34
C GLU A 496 -21.06 -22.79 -21.74
N LYS A 497 -21.10 -21.74 -22.55
CA LYS A 497 -19.89 -21.02 -22.99
C LYS A 497 -19.27 -20.20 -21.88
#